data_e3be93703ae4f7cab0109075ec047d27
#
_entry.id   e3be93703ae4f7cab0109075ec047d27
#
_cell.length_a   1.000
_cell.length_b   1.000
_cell.length_c   1.000
_cell.angle_alpha   90.00
_cell.angle_beta   90.00
_cell.angle_gamma   90.00
#
_symmetry.space_group_name_H-M   'P 1'
#
loop_
_entity.id
_entity.type
_entity.pdbx_description
1 polymer ?
#
loop_
_entity_poly.entity_id
_entity_poly.type
_entity_poly.pdbx_seq_one_letter_code
_entity_poly.pdbx_strand_id
1 'polypeptide(L)'
;MEFRVLRGPEKLRQVTKLLETLEDDLITGSLNSAQRTQTLLQLRQHGTSPDNAGPIYSKRGINILSKYGVDGESTDVRRAALRCVANALLLDSNMRQLFADTGRGGKLAEMLKCDLSEDEMVISRILFLSTYDTNMNFDNLINNHSLGDNINYQILRHSKQFPKSGRKPLSQIDELALIDTLKLVFNVAKLFQDLAPTFSPSIPYIFKIISRIEIPLKPLDGLLGTLLNCLSTLDLENKNGRPFDGSPLFPTFNQNCNVDKLINILDQATSAYDPLELETKSIPLLHSLVVIYELAPDGPRKYMQWLLLPDDNDRNQPIGQSDTLSSKLLKLSTMPYANLKVAISELMFVLSGKNVENLTRNIGYGFAAGLLASRGIDIPKSADEAFSTNSEGLDPNVNPITGQRWDAEKPDTGPPMTKEEKEREAERLFVLFERAKANGILGVENPVTQALREGRFEELPDSDSD
;
A
#
# COMPACT_ATOMS: atom_id res chain seq x y z
N MET A 1 -43.11 7.84 -1.93
CA MET A 1 -43.53 6.89 -2.96
C MET A 1 -42.58 5.69 -2.92
N GLU A 2 -43.09 4.52 -2.58
CA GLU A 2 -42.31 3.28 -2.73
C GLU A 2 -42.11 3.00 -4.22
N PHE A 3 -40.84 3.00 -4.64
CA PHE A 3 -40.52 2.67 -6.04
C PHE A 3 -40.68 1.14 -6.23
N ARG A 4 -41.60 0.74 -7.09
CA ARG A 4 -41.77 -0.66 -7.49
C ARG A 4 -40.51 -1.11 -8.25
N VAL A 5 -39.81 -2.13 -7.76
CA VAL A 5 -38.66 -2.73 -8.46
C VAL A 5 -39.16 -3.49 -9.67
N LEU A 6 -39.00 -2.89 -10.86
CA LEU A 6 -39.31 -3.52 -12.13
C LEU A 6 -38.22 -4.51 -12.54
N ARG A 7 -38.60 -5.57 -13.28
CA ARG A 7 -37.67 -6.60 -13.79
C ARG A 7 -37.99 -6.94 -15.25
N GLY A 8 -37.06 -7.57 -15.95
CA GLY A 8 -37.25 -8.07 -17.30
C GLY A 8 -37.68 -7.00 -18.32
N PRO A 9 -38.54 -7.34 -19.30
CA PRO A 9 -38.91 -6.44 -20.38
C PRO A 9 -39.66 -5.18 -19.92
N GLU A 10 -40.32 -5.22 -18.76
CA GLU A 10 -40.99 -4.04 -18.19
C GLU A 10 -39.98 -2.99 -17.73
N LYS A 11 -38.89 -3.44 -17.08
CA LYS A 11 -37.77 -2.55 -16.71
C LYS A 11 -37.15 -1.91 -17.96
N LEU A 12 -36.86 -2.69 -19.00
CA LEU A 12 -36.27 -2.17 -20.24
C LEU A 12 -37.16 -1.11 -20.88
N ARG A 13 -38.50 -1.38 -21.00
CA ARG A 13 -39.43 -0.38 -21.55
C ARG A 13 -39.45 0.91 -20.73
N GLN A 14 -39.44 0.81 -19.40
CA GLN A 14 -39.47 1.98 -18.54
C GLN A 14 -38.14 2.80 -18.68
N VAL A 15 -37.00 2.13 -18.67
CA VAL A 15 -35.67 2.80 -18.84
C VAL A 15 -35.60 3.50 -20.21
N THR A 16 -36.04 2.82 -21.26
CA THR A 16 -36.10 3.41 -22.60
C THR A 16 -36.94 4.70 -22.63
N LYS A 17 -38.18 4.60 -22.08
CA LYS A 17 -39.10 5.76 -22.02
C LYS A 17 -38.51 6.93 -21.21
N LEU A 18 -37.90 6.66 -20.05
CA LEU A 18 -37.31 7.71 -19.22
C LEU A 18 -36.13 8.41 -19.94
N LEU A 19 -35.32 7.63 -20.67
CA LEU A 19 -34.19 8.21 -21.41
C LEU A 19 -34.66 9.01 -22.61
N GLU A 20 -35.67 8.56 -23.37
CA GLU A 20 -36.32 9.29 -24.46
C GLU A 20 -36.90 10.61 -23.94
N THR A 21 -37.60 10.59 -22.81
CA THR A 21 -38.15 11.81 -22.17
C THR A 21 -37.05 12.82 -21.86
N LEU A 22 -35.91 12.38 -21.37
CA LEU A 22 -34.75 13.28 -21.10
C LEU A 22 -34.14 13.79 -22.40
N GLU A 23 -34.05 12.97 -23.43
CA GLU A 23 -33.51 13.39 -24.72
C GLU A 23 -34.39 14.44 -25.40
N ASP A 24 -35.71 14.22 -25.41
CA ASP A 24 -36.68 15.19 -25.92
C ASP A 24 -36.60 16.52 -25.12
N ASP A 25 -36.44 16.44 -23.78
CA ASP A 25 -36.28 17.63 -22.94
C ASP A 25 -34.98 18.40 -23.24
N LEU A 26 -33.89 17.72 -23.61
CA LEU A 26 -32.66 18.43 -24.04
C LEU A 26 -32.86 19.29 -25.28
N ILE A 27 -33.86 18.98 -26.10
CA ILE A 27 -34.23 19.72 -27.34
C ILE A 27 -35.27 20.80 -27.05
N THR A 28 -36.30 20.40 -26.28
CA THR A 28 -37.52 21.21 -26.11
C THR A 28 -37.54 22.08 -24.86
N GLY A 29 -36.74 21.70 -23.83
CA GLY A 29 -36.76 22.34 -22.52
C GLY A 29 -38.13 22.16 -21.78
N SER A 30 -38.83 21.07 -22.06
CA SER A 30 -40.21 20.87 -21.61
C SER A 30 -40.37 20.50 -20.14
N LEU A 31 -39.31 19.95 -19.50
CA LEU A 31 -39.33 19.53 -18.10
C LEU A 31 -38.83 20.66 -17.19
N ASN A 32 -39.45 20.81 -16.03
CA ASN A 32 -38.90 21.63 -14.97
C ASN A 32 -37.82 20.84 -14.17
N SER A 33 -37.06 21.57 -13.32
CA SER A 33 -35.97 21.00 -12.55
C SER A 33 -36.41 19.81 -11.65
N ALA A 34 -37.59 19.87 -11.05
CA ALA A 34 -38.10 18.79 -10.19
C ALA A 34 -38.44 17.53 -11.01
N GLN A 35 -39.03 17.70 -12.19
CA GLN A 35 -39.33 16.60 -13.11
C GLN A 35 -38.07 15.94 -13.65
N ARG A 36 -37.05 16.74 -14.06
CA ARG A 36 -35.71 16.25 -14.46
C ARG A 36 -35.09 15.42 -13.35
N THR A 37 -35.05 15.97 -12.12
CA THR A 37 -34.49 15.28 -10.96
C THR A 37 -35.20 13.97 -10.68
N GLN A 38 -36.54 13.96 -10.71
CA GLN A 38 -37.32 12.75 -10.47
C GLN A 38 -37.06 11.68 -11.54
N THR A 39 -37.00 12.04 -12.81
CA THR A 39 -36.70 11.15 -13.93
C THR A 39 -35.31 10.54 -13.79
N LEU A 40 -34.31 11.35 -13.44
CA LEU A 40 -32.92 10.91 -13.22
C LEU A 40 -32.79 10.00 -12.00
N LEU A 41 -33.53 10.26 -10.92
CA LEU A 41 -33.55 9.37 -9.75
C LEU A 41 -34.17 8.00 -10.06
N GLN A 42 -35.20 7.95 -10.90
CA GLN A 42 -35.77 6.70 -11.40
C GLN A 42 -34.77 5.93 -12.27
N LEU A 43 -34.10 6.60 -13.21
CA LEU A 43 -33.02 6.01 -14.01
C LEU A 43 -31.88 5.47 -13.13
N ARG A 44 -31.46 6.23 -12.12
CA ARG A 44 -30.44 5.78 -11.17
C ARG A 44 -30.83 4.48 -10.48
N GLN A 45 -32.09 4.36 -10.05
CA GLN A 45 -32.56 3.15 -9.39
C GLN A 45 -32.57 1.95 -10.36
N HIS A 46 -33.00 2.12 -11.60
CA HIS A 46 -32.94 1.07 -12.61
C HIS A 46 -31.50 0.75 -13.02
N GLY A 47 -30.59 1.73 -12.98
CA GLY A 47 -29.17 1.60 -13.30
C GLY A 47 -28.30 1.05 -12.16
N THR A 48 -28.88 0.43 -11.12
CA THR A 48 -28.12 -0.31 -10.09
C THR A 48 -27.70 -1.71 -10.55
N SER A 49 -28.27 -2.20 -11.66
CA SER A 49 -27.89 -3.42 -12.36
C SER A 49 -28.02 -3.20 -13.86
N PRO A 50 -27.03 -3.64 -14.67
CA PRO A 50 -27.08 -3.55 -16.13
C PRO A 50 -28.23 -4.34 -16.76
N ASP A 51 -28.74 -5.38 -16.07
CA ASP A 51 -29.81 -6.26 -16.58
C ASP A 51 -31.05 -5.47 -16.96
N ASN A 52 -31.45 -5.56 -18.22
CA ASN A 52 -32.60 -4.85 -18.78
C ASN A 52 -32.55 -3.31 -18.60
N ALA A 53 -31.36 -2.75 -18.49
CA ALA A 53 -31.10 -1.32 -18.40
C ALA A 53 -30.16 -0.81 -19.53
N GLY A 54 -30.03 -1.58 -20.62
CA GLY A 54 -29.14 -1.32 -21.75
C GLY A 54 -29.16 0.10 -22.30
N PRO A 55 -30.27 0.84 -22.37
CA PRO A 55 -30.27 2.23 -22.81
C PRO A 55 -29.39 3.15 -21.94
N ILE A 56 -29.28 2.92 -20.62
CA ILE A 56 -28.35 3.65 -19.72
C ILE A 56 -26.90 3.33 -20.10
N TYR A 57 -26.61 2.06 -20.38
CA TYR A 57 -25.29 1.51 -20.69
C TYR A 57 -25.03 1.57 -22.21
N SER A 58 -25.17 2.75 -22.79
CA SER A 58 -24.98 3.01 -24.22
C SER A 58 -24.34 4.37 -24.46
N LYS A 59 -23.73 4.57 -25.61
CA LYS A 59 -23.18 5.88 -26.03
C LYS A 59 -24.24 6.99 -25.93
N ARG A 60 -25.48 6.70 -26.35
CA ARG A 60 -26.62 7.62 -26.26
C ARG A 60 -26.91 7.98 -24.80
N GLY A 61 -27.08 6.94 -23.93
CA GLY A 61 -27.36 7.13 -22.51
C GLY A 61 -26.29 7.94 -21.79
N ILE A 62 -25.03 7.55 -21.94
CA ILE A 62 -23.90 8.28 -21.32
C ILE A 62 -23.83 9.74 -21.79
N ASN A 63 -24.08 10.00 -23.08
CA ASN A 63 -24.07 11.38 -23.59
C ASN A 63 -25.21 12.23 -23.00
N ILE A 64 -26.46 11.72 -22.95
CA ILE A 64 -27.61 12.40 -22.34
C ILE A 64 -27.35 12.69 -20.87
N LEU A 65 -26.96 11.65 -20.10
CA LEU A 65 -26.70 11.78 -18.66
C LEU A 65 -25.53 12.73 -18.35
N SER A 66 -24.48 12.69 -19.17
CA SER A 66 -23.34 13.60 -19.03
C SER A 66 -23.70 15.05 -19.33
N LYS A 67 -24.60 15.31 -20.27
CA LYS A 67 -25.12 16.66 -20.53
C LYS A 67 -25.83 17.23 -19.31
N TYR A 68 -26.78 16.48 -18.74
CA TYR A 68 -27.47 16.91 -17.51
C TYR A 68 -26.51 17.01 -16.31
N GLY A 69 -25.52 16.12 -16.22
CA GLY A 69 -24.57 16.09 -15.10
C GLY A 69 -23.56 17.25 -15.11
N VAL A 70 -23.14 17.65 -16.28
CA VAL A 70 -22.06 18.66 -16.42
C VAL A 70 -22.63 20.03 -16.84
N ASP A 71 -23.61 20.04 -17.75
CA ASP A 71 -24.15 21.27 -18.32
C ASP A 71 -25.48 21.71 -17.67
N GLY A 72 -26.06 20.90 -16.78
CA GLY A 72 -27.33 21.20 -16.11
C GLY A 72 -27.23 22.43 -15.18
N GLU A 73 -28.29 23.22 -15.15
CA GLU A 73 -28.34 24.45 -14.34
C GLU A 73 -28.57 24.20 -12.85
N SER A 74 -29.39 23.20 -12.52
CA SER A 74 -29.74 22.86 -11.12
C SER A 74 -28.74 21.86 -10.52
N THR A 75 -28.30 22.14 -9.30
CA THR A 75 -27.41 21.23 -8.54
C THR A 75 -28.02 19.84 -8.35
N ASP A 76 -29.34 19.75 -8.06
CA ASP A 76 -30.00 18.47 -7.84
C ASP A 76 -30.07 17.64 -9.13
N VAL A 77 -30.32 18.30 -10.28
CA VAL A 77 -30.30 17.65 -11.60
C VAL A 77 -28.90 17.16 -11.92
N ARG A 78 -27.88 18.02 -11.76
CA ARG A 78 -26.49 17.65 -12.02
C ARG A 78 -26.08 16.43 -11.17
N ARG A 79 -26.32 16.49 -9.87
CA ARG A 79 -25.98 15.41 -8.93
C ARG A 79 -26.68 14.11 -9.26
N ALA A 80 -28.00 14.16 -9.56
CA ALA A 80 -28.77 12.96 -9.92
C ALA A 80 -28.22 12.32 -11.21
N ALA A 81 -27.91 13.13 -12.22
CA ALA A 81 -27.34 12.66 -13.49
C ALA A 81 -25.94 12.08 -13.32
N LEU A 82 -25.04 12.78 -12.60
CA LEU A 82 -23.69 12.30 -12.34
C LEU A 82 -23.67 10.98 -11.55
N ARG A 83 -24.63 10.78 -10.64
CA ARG A 83 -24.79 9.50 -9.94
C ARG A 83 -25.20 8.36 -10.88
N CYS A 84 -25.99 8.64 -11.93
CA CYS A 84 -26.28 7.65 -12.98
C CYS A 84 -25.01 7.33 -13.78
N VAL A 85 -24.24 8.34 -14.18
CA VAL A 85 -22.98 8.17 -14.88
C VAL A 85 -22.01 7.34 -14.02
N ALA A 86 -21.79 7.72 -12.76
CA ALA A 86 -20.90 7.00 -11.85
C ALA A 86 -21.26 5.52 -11.70
N ASN A 87 -22.57 5.20 -11.58
CA ASN A 87 -23.02 3.81 -11.54
C ASN A 87 -22.72 3.07 -12.85
N ALA A 88 -22.94 3.72 -14.00
CA ALA A 88 -22.68 3.11 -15.29
C ALA A 88 -21.18 2.79 -15.47
N LEU A 89 -20.29 3.73 -15.13
CA LEU A 89 -18.84 3.55 -15.21
C LEU A 89 -18.32 2.47 -14.23
N LEU A 90 -18.98 2.31 -13.08
CA LEU A 90 -18.62 1.30 -12.08
C LEU A 90 -19.01 -0.10 -12.52
N LEU A 91 -20.21 -0.25 -13.08
CA LEU A 91 -20.83 -1.55 -13.38
C LEU A 91 -20.48 -2.10 -14.76
N ASP A 92 -20.09 -1.22 -15.70
CA ASP A 92 -19.67 -1.62 -17.05
C ASP A 92 -18.43 -0.80 -17.44
N SER A 93 -17.28 -1.47 -17.57
CA SER A 93 -16.01 -0.84 -17.92
C SER A 93 -16.00 -0.13 -19.28
N ASN A 94 -16.82 -0.62 -20.25
CA ASN A 94 -16.93 0.01 -21.57
C ASN A 94 -17.50 1.44 -21.49
N MET A 95 -18.29 1.73 -20.47
CA MET A 95 -18.88 3.05 -20.27
C MET A 95 -17.83 4.14 -19.95
N ARG A 96 -16.68 3.72 -19.43
CA ARG A 96 -15.56 4.66 -19.06
C ARG A 96 -15.03 5.35 -20.31
N GLN A 97 -14.71 4.60 -21.36
CA GLN A 97 -14.25 5.19 -22.63
C GLN A 97 -15.37 6.04 -23.28
N LEU A 98 -16.61 5.56 -23.26
CA LEU A 98 -17.74 6.35 -23.79
C LEU A 98 -17.93 7.68 -23.07
N PHE A 99 -17.66 7.73 -21.76
CA PHE A 99 -17.66 9.00 -21.02
C PHE A 99 -16.47 9.88 -21.42
N ALA A 100 -15.27 9.34 -21.54
CA ALA A 100 -14.09 10.08 -22.00
C ALA A 100 -14.35 10.72 -23.38
N ASP A 101 -14.96 9.98 -24.30
CA ASP A 101 -15.32 10.43 -25.66
C ASP A 101 -16.33 11.58 -25.66
N THR A 102 -17.05 11.84 -24.57
CA THR A 102 -17.97 12.99 -24.48
C THR A 102 -17.22 14.33 -24.42
N GLY A 103 -15.90 14.33 -24.13
CA GLY A 103 -15.08 15.52 -23.96
C GLY A 103 -15.40 16.36 -22.71
N ARG A 104 -16.23 15.85 -21.77
CA ARG A 104 -16.70 16.61 -20.59
C ARG A 104 -15.78 16.49 -19.38
N GLY A 105 -14.69 15.75 -19.49
CA GLY A 105 -13.73 15.55 -18.39
C GLY A 105 -13.17 16.85 -17.83
N GLY A 106 -12.83 17.82 -18.70
CA GLY A 106 -12.27 19.12 -18.29
C GLY A 106 -13.24 19.91 -17.41
N LYS A 107 -14.49 20.08 -17.86
CA LYS A 107 -15.50 20.80 -17.08
C LYS A 107 -15.83 20.09 -15.76
N LEU A 108 -15.83 18.75 -15.77
CA LEU A 108 -16.00 17.95 -14.54
C LEU A 108 -14.85 18.17 -13.55
N ALA A 109 -13.60 18.27 -14.05
CA ALA A 109 -12.44 18.58 -13.22
C ALA A 109 -12.54 19.99 -12.58
N GLU A 110 -13.02 20.98 -13.32
CA GLU A 110 -13.29 22.33 -12.79
C GLU A 110 -14.39 22.32 -11.71
N MET A 111 -15.44 21.51 -11.91
CA MET A 111 -16.54 21.37 -10.94
C MET A 111 -16.10 20.72 -9.61
N LEU A 112 -14.94 20.07 -9.56
CA LEU A 112 -14.40 19.51 -8.32
C LEU A 112 -14.05 20.58 -7.27
N LYS A 113 -13.93 21.85 -7.66
CA LYS A 113 -13.86 22.98 -6.74
C LYS A 113 -15.25 23.25 -6.16
N CYS A 114 -15.70 22.42 -5.26
CA CYS A 114 -17.01 22.47 -4.62
C CYS A 114 -16.88 22.34 -3.09
N ASP A 115 -17.89 22.82 -2.37
CA ASP A 115 -17.90 22.77 -0.89
C ASP A 115 -18.74 21.63 -0.33
N LEU A 116 -19.55 20.98 -1.18
CA LEU A 116 -20.44 19.88 -0.79
C LEU A 116 -19.80 18.54 -1.07
N SER A 117 -19.65 17.72 -0.04
CA SER A 117 -19.04 16.39 -0.14
C SER A 117 -19.82 15.42 -1.04
N GLU A 118 -21.11 15.63 -1.21
CA GLU A 118 -21.89 14.84 -2.17
C GLU A 118 -21.50 15.08 -3.63
N ASP A 119 -21.17 16.32 -3.97
CA ASP A 119 -20.72 16.71 -5.32
C ASP A 119 -19.28 16.23 -5.50
N GLU A 120 -18.39 16.48 -4.55
CA GLU A 120 -17.03 15.99 -4.55
C GLU A 120 -16.98 14.46 -4.77
N MET A 121 -17.75 13.70 -3.98
CA MET A 121 -17.76 12.23 -4.05
C MET A 121 -18.11 11.73 -5.46
N VAL A 122 -19.17 12.26 -6.07
CA VAL A 122 -19.60 11.77 -7.38
C VAL A 122 -18.65 12.18 -8.49
N ILE A 123 -18.10 13.40 -8.43
CA ILE A 123 -17.13 13.93 -9.41
C ILE A 123 -15.82 13.14 -9.31
N SER A 124 -15.25 13.03 -8.11
CA SER A 124 -14.01 12.28 -7.87
C SER A 124 -14.16 10.82 -8.30
N ARG A 125 -15.32 10.18 -8.04
CA ARG A 125 -15.60 8.81 -8.45
C ARG A 125 -15.61 8.65 -9.97
N ILE A 126 -16.24 9.54 -10.72
CA ILE A 126 -16.26 9.50 -12.17
C ILE A 126 -14.84 9.66 -12.73
N LEU A 127 -14.10 10.66 -12.26
CA LEU A 127 -12.71 10.89 -12.70
C LEU A 127 -11.81 9.72 -12.32
N PHE A 128 -11.93 9.18 -11.10
CA PHE A 128 -11.20 7.99 -10.65
C PHE A 128 -11.50 6.77 -11.53
N LEU A 129 -12.77 6.49 -11.84
CA LEU A 129 -13.13 5.38 -12.73
C LEU A 129 -12.62 5.59 -14.15
N SER A 130 -12.51 6.83 -14.60
CA SER A 130 -11.97 7.18 -15.91
C SER A 130 -10.46 7.08 -16.02
N THR A 131 -9.73 6.79 -14.93
CA THR A 131 -8.29 6.48 -15.00
C THR A 131 -8.01 5.06 -15.53
N TYR A 132 -9.02 4.19 -15.56
CA TYR A 132 -8.86 2.79 -15.99
C TYR A 132 -9.24 2.62 -17.45
N ASP A 133 -8.28 2.20 -18.26
CA ASP A 133 -8.47 1.77 -19.66
C ASP A 133 -9.20 2.80 -20.54
N THR A 134 -8.89 4.10 -20.36
CA THR A 134 -9.45 5.18 -21.19
C THR A 134 -8.35 6.06 -21.79
N ASN A 135 -8.72 6.81 -22.83
CA ASN A 135 -7.87 7.84 -23.45
C ASN A 135 -8.04 9.22 -22.80
N MET A 136 -8.62 9.33 -21.61
CA MET A 136 -8.76 10.61 -20.92
C MET A 136 -7.40 11.24 -20.63
N ASN A 137 -7.19 12.44 -21.11
CA ASN A 137 -5.91 13.14 -20.97
C ASN A 137 -5.82 13.84 -19.62
N PHE A 138 -5.26 13.16 -18.60
CA PHE A 138 -5.10 13.71 -17.25
C PHE A 138 -4.06 14.84 -17.18
N ASP A 139 -3.07 14.87 -18.07
CA ASP A 139 -2.15 16.00 -18.19
C ASP A 139 -2.90 17.28 -18.56
N ASN A 140 -3.78 17.18 -19.56
CA ASN A 140 -4.64 18.31 -19.94
C ASN A 140 -5.60 18.73 -18.80
N LEU A 141 -6.16 17.76 -18.04
CA LEU A 141 -7.05 18.06 -16.91
C LEU A 141 -6.31 18.82 -15.80
N ILE A 142 -5.05 18.48 -15.54
CA ILE A 142 -4.23 19.12 -14.52
C ILE A 142 -3.79 20.50 -14.99
N ASN A 143 -3.24 20.62 -16.19
CA ASN A 143 -2.62 21.85 -16.67
C ASN A 143 -3.64 22.91 -17.11
N ASN A 144 -4.78 22.50 -17.70
CA ASN A 144 -5.74 23.44 -18.30
C ASN A 144 -7.08 23.53 -17.54
N HIS A 145 -7.40 22.54 -16.67
CA HIS A 145 -8.67 22.48 -15.96
C HIS A 145 -8.52 22.41 -14.44
N SER A 146 -7.34 22.79 -13.93
CA SER A 146 -7.04 22.93 -12.48
C SER A 146 -7.35 21.68 -11.64
N LEU A 147 -7.34 20.47 -12.22
CA LEU A 147 -7.68 19.24 -11.49
C LEU A 147 -6.82 19.06 -10.24
N GLY A 148 -5.50 19.29 -10.37
CA GLY A 148 -4.56 19.12 -9.25
C GLY A 148 -4.85 20.11 -8.12
N ASP A 149 -5.07 21.38 -8.42
CA ASP A 149 -5.38 22.41 -7.42
C ASP A 149 -6.72 22.14 -6.74
N ASN A 150 -7.72 21.67 -7.48
CA ASN A 150 -9.03 21.35 -6.95
C ASN A 150 -8.98 20.12 -6.02
N ILE A 151 -8.19 19.09 -6.37
CA ILE A 151 -7.92 17.94 -5.49
C ILE A 151 -7.22 18.40 -4.20
N ASN A 152 -6.14 19.17 -4.31
CA ASN A 152 -5.42 19.70 -3.15
C ASN A 152 -6.34 20.53 -2.24
N TYR A 153 -7.26 21.31 -2.83
CA TYR A 153 -8.28 22.05 -2.09
C TYR A 153 -9.22 21.12 -1.31
N GLN A 154 -9.69 20.00 -1.90
CA GLN A 154 -10.57 19.07 -1.23
C GLN A 154 -9.87 18.38 -0.04
N ILE A 155 -8.63 17.92 -0.23
CA ILE A 155 -7.85 17.29 0.86
C ILE A 155 -7.60 18.30 1.99
N LEU A 156 -7.25 19.56 1.68
CA LEU A 156 -7.15 20.65 2.65
C LEU A 156 -8.48 20.86 3.39
N ARG A 157 -9.62 20.93 2.67
CA ARG A 157 -10.95 21.11 3.24
C ARG A 157 -11.27 20.02 4.26
N HIS A 158 -11.08 18.74 3.90
CA HIS A 158 -11.26 17.62 4.83
C HIS A 158 -10.29 17.66 6.01
N SER A 159 -9.04 18.06 5.81
CA SER A 159 -8.07 18.15 6.90
C SER A 159 -8.48 19.15 8.01
N LYS A 160 -9.30 20.16 7.67
CA LYS A 160 -9.84 21.12 8.65
C LYS A 160 -10.90 20.51 9.56
N GLN A 161 -11.54 19.43 9.14
CA GLN A 161 -12.55 18.71 9.93
C GLN A 161 -11.94 17.87 11.06
N PHE A 162 -10.60 17.72 11.08
CA PHE A 162 -9.85 17.02 12.14
C PHE A 162 -9.25 18.05 13.14
N PRO A 163 -9.96 18.44 14.20
CA PRO A 163 -9.49 19.45 15.17
C PRO A 163 -8.37 18.91 16.06
N LYS A 164 -7.62 19.82 16.70
CA LYS A 164 -6.55 19.45 17.65
C LYS A 164 -7.09 18.81 18.94
N SER A 165 -8.25 19.23 19.37
CA SER A 165 -8.91 18.74 20.58
C SER A 165 -10.27 18.14 20.23
N GLY A 166 -10.49 16.89 20.66
CA GLY A 166 -11.75 16.20 20.48
C GLY A 166 -11.83 15.39 19.18
N ARG A 167 -12.24 14.14 19.34
CA ARG A 167 -12.43 13.19 18.23
C ARG A 167 -13.86 13.34 17.71
N LYS A 168 -14.04 14.09 16.64
CA LYS A 168 -15.31 14.06 15.92
C LYS A 168 -15.08 13.19 14.68
N PRO A 169 -15.76 12.05 14.56
CA PRO A 169 -15.68 11.25 13.34
C PRO A 169 -16.22 12.07 12.17
N LEU A 170 -15.65 11.84 10.98
CA LEU A 170 -16.21 12.37 9.75
C LEU A 170 -17.64 11.88 9.57
N SER A 171 -18.48 12.66 8.92
CA SER A 171 -19.74 12.13 8.43
C SER A 171 -19.48 11.08 7.38
N GLN A 172 -20.38 10.11 7.22
CA GLN A 172 -20.22 9.04 6.23
C GLN A 172 -20.01 9.60 4.81
N ILE A 173 -20.68 10.68 4.46
CA ILE A 173 -20.53 11.29 3.15
C ILE A 173 -19.18 12.00 2.98
N ASP A 174 -18.67 12.66 4.00
CA ASP A 174 -17.35 13.28 3.98
C ASP A 174 -16.24 12.23 3.84
N GLU A 175 -16.37 11.12 4.57
CA GLU A 175 -15.43 10.00 4.47
C GLU A 175 -15.40 9.38 3.08
N LEU A 176 -16.58 9.11 2.49
CA LEU A 176 -16.68 8.56 1.14
C LEU A 176 -16.13 9.53 0.07
N ALA A 177 -16.39 10.83 0.23
CA ALA A 177 -15.87 11.85 -0.68
C ALA A 177 -14.34 11.89 -0.64
N LEU A 178 -13.77 11.95 0.57
CA LEU A 178 -12.33 11.95 0.74
C LEU A 178 -11.69 10.65 0.20
N ILE A 179 -12.29 9.49 0.45
CA ILE A 179 -11.81 8.20 -0.10
C ILE A 179 -11.77 8.23 -1.62
N ASP A 180 -12.83 8.70 -2.29
CA ASP A 180 -12.86 8.74 -3.76
C ASP A 180 -11.86 9.76 -4.32
N THR A 181 -11.67 10.90 -3.66
CA THR A 181 -10.64 11.89 -3.99
C THR A 181 -9.23 11.32 -3.84
N LEU A 182 -8.94 10.60 -2.74
CA LEU A 182 -7.65 9.96 -2.53
C LEU A 182 -7.37 8.83 -3.53
N LYS A 183 -8.39 8.05 -3.91
CA LYS A 183 -8.26 7.04 -4.97
C LYS A 183 -7.92 7.67 -6.31
N LEU A 184 -8.52 8.82 -6.63
CA LEU A 184 -8.18 9.58 -7.82
C LEU A 184 -6.70 10.02 -7.80
N VAL A 185 -6.23 10.58 -6.68
CA VAL A 185 -4.81 10.95 -6.50
C VAL A 185 -3.91 9.74 -6.69
N PHE A 186 -4.21 8.63 -5.98
CA PHE A 186 -3.43 7.40 -6.05
C PHE A 186 -3.29 6.90 -7.49
N ASN A 187 -4.40 6.82 -8.23
CA ASN A 187 -4.38 6.34 -9.60
C ASN A 187 -3.62 7.29 -10.54
N VAL A 188 -3.87 8.59 -10.45
CA VAL A 188 -3.17 9.56 -11.30
C VAL A 188 -1.67 9.56 -11.00
N ALA A 189 -1.25 9.60 -9.72
CA ALA A 189 0.16 9.60 -9.35
C ALA A 189 0.87 8.28 -9.74
N LYS A 190 0.16 7.14 -9.69
CA LYS A 190 0.72 5.83 -10.02
C LYS A 190 0.82 5.59 -11.52
N LEU A 191 -0.21 5.98 -12.29
CA LEU A 191 -0.29 5.73 -13.72
C LEU A 191 0.46 6.81 -14.53
N PHE A 192 0.54 8.02 -14.02
CA PHE A 192 1.14 9.19 -14.64
C PHE A 192 2.16 9.81 -13.67
N GLN A 193 3.30 9.15 -13.49
CA GLN A 193 4.29 9.50 -12.46
C GLN A 193 4.79 10.96 -12.58
N ASP A 194 4.88 11.50 -13.78
CA ASP A 194 5.27 12.90 -14.04
C ASP A 194 4.27 13.90 -13.45
N LEU A 195 3.03 13.49 -13.19
CA LEU A 195 1.99 14.30 -12.59
C LEU A 195 1.93 14.23 -11.05
N ALA A 196 2.61 13.25 -10.45
CA ALA A 196 2.63 13.05 -8.99
C ALA A 196 3.07 14.31 -8.21
N PRO A 197 4.06 15.11 -8.64
CA PRO A 197 4.46 16.33 -7.95
C PRO A 197 3.36 17.38 -7.80
N THR A 198 2.33 17.35 -8.64
CA THR A 198 1.18 18.27 -8.55
C THR A 198 0.43 18.13 -7.23
N PHE A 199 0.48 16.93 -6.63
CA PHE A 199 -0.21 16.62 -5.38
C PHE A 199 0.65 16.81 -4.13
N SER A 200 1.92 17.21 -4.25
CA SER A 200 2.81 17.48 -3.12
C SER A 200 2.22 18.45 -2.09
N PRO A 201 1.44 19.52 -2.48
CA PRO A 201 0.78 20.40 -1.52
C PRO A 201 -0.20 19.69 -0.56
N SER A 202 -0.68 18.49 -0.92
CA SER A 202 -1.58 17.69 -0.07
C SER A 202 -0.84 16.90 1.02
N ILE A 203 0.47 16.66 0.90
CA ILE A 203 1.25 15.84 1.84
C ILE A 203 1.08 16.29 3.30
N PRO A 204 1.22 17.58 3.66
CA PRO A 204 1.04 18.04 5.04
C PRO A 204 -0.36 17.76 5.58
N TYR A 205 -1.37 17.84 4.73
CA TYR A 205 -2.77 17.61 5.11
C TYR A 205 -3.09 16.13 5.28
N ILE A 206 -2.50 15.27 4.45
CA ILE A 206 -2.58 13.81 4.58
C ILE A 206 -1.96 13.37 5.90
N PHE A 207 -0.74 13.83 6.24
CA PHE A 207 -0.12 13.55 7.55
C PHE A 207 -0.95 14.09 8.71
N LYS A 208 -1.54 15.28 8.58
CA LYS A 208 -2.43 15.83 9.59
C LYS A 208 -3.65 14.94 9.82
N ILE A 209 -4.25 14.37 8.79
CA ILE A 209 -5.37 13.45 8.92
C ILE A 209 -4.90 12.15 9.57
N ILE A 210 -3.83 11.52 9.07
CA ILE A 210 -3.26 10.28 9.62
C ILE A 210 -2.93 10.42 11.10
N SER A 211 -2.31 11.53 11.51
CA SER A 211 -1.93 11.77 12.90
C SER A 211 -3.12 11.90 13.85
N ARG A 212 -4.29 12.30 13.34
CA ARG A 212 -5.48 12.62 14.16
C ARG A 212 -6.59 11.58 14.08
N ILE A 213 -6.58 10.74 13.04
CA ILE A 213 -7.54 9.66 12.92
C ILE A 213 -7.26 8.58 13.98
N GLU A 214 -8.33 8.06 14.59
CA GLU A 214 -8.20 6.89 15.45
C GLU A 214 -7.87 5.67 14.61
N ILE A 215 -6.93 4.83 15.09
CA ILE A 215 -6.55 3.63 14.36
C ILE A 215 -7.69 2.60 14.51
N PRO A 216 -8.33 2.18 13.41
CA PRO A 216 -9.41 1.21 13.48
C PRO A 216 -8.87 -0.21 13.71
N LEU A 217 -9.75 -1.15 14.07
CA LEU A 217 -9.39 -2.57 14.27
C LEU A 217 -8.70 -3.19 13.05
N LYS A 218 -9.11 -2.79 11.84
CA LYS A 218 -8.44 -3.14 10.57
C LYS A 218 -7.80 -1.88 9.97
N PRO A 219 -6.57 -1.53 10.37
CA PRO A 219 -5.98 -0.23 10.08
C PRO A 219 -5.59 0.00 8.61
N LEU A 220 -5.45 -1.06 7.81
CA LEU A 220 -5.09 -0.97 6.39
C LEU A 220 -6.32 -0.94 5.47
N ASP A 221 -7.53 -0.93 6.03
CA ASP A 221 -8.78 -0.80 5.28
C ASP A 221 -9.36 0.62 5.39
N GLY A 222 -10.41 0.91 4.63
CA GLY A 222 -11.17 2.16 4.67
C GLY A 222 -10.33 3.42 4.40
N LEU A 223 -10.65 4.50 5.11
CA LEU A 223 -10.00 5.79 4.91
C LEU A 223 -8.50 5.74 5.23
N LEU A 224 -8.11 5.12 6.34
CA LEU A 224 -6.70 5.06 6.73
C LEU A 224 -5.87 4.28 5.73
N GLY A 225 -6.33 3.11 5.28
CA GLY A 225 -5.67 2.34 4.21
C GLY A 225 -5.55 3.13 2.91
N THR A 226 -6.59 3.90 2.54
CA THR A 226 -6.55 4.73 1.32
C THR A 226 -5.55 5.88 1.45
N LEU A 227 -5.44 6.51 2.64
CA LEU A 227 -4.42 7.54 2.92
C LEU A 227 -3.00 6.98 2.79
N LEU A 228 -2.75 5.77 3.32
CA LEU A 228 -1.44 5.11 3.24
C LEU A 228 -1.10 4.73 1.78
N ASN A 229 -2.07 4.21 1.03
CA ASN A 229 -1.89 3.93 -0.39
C ASN A 229 -1.54 5.20 -1.18
N CYS A 230 -2.26 6.30 -0.92
CA CYS A 230 -1.99 7.59 -1.55
C CYS A 230 -0.58 8.08 -1.20
N LEU A 231 -0.21 8.03 0.09
CA LEU A 231 1.11 8.47 0.57
C LEU A 231 2.26 7.75 -0.13
N SER A 232 2.11 6.45 -0.41
CA SER A 232 3.14 5.64 -1.07
C SER A 232 3.41 6.02 -2.55
N THR A 233 2.55 6.80 -3.17
CA THR A 233 2.69 7.26 -4.57
C THR A 233 3.08 8.71 -4.71
N LEU A 234 3.10 9.46 -3.60
CA LEU A 234 3.44 10.89 -3.60
C LEU A 234 4.94 11.13 -3.52
N ASP A 235 5.39 12.24 -4.11
CA ASP A 235 6.78 12.70 -4.01
C ASP A 235 7.06 13.30 -2.61
N LEU A 236 7.41 12.43 -1.66
CA LEU A 236 7.71 12.82 -0.28
C LEU A 236 9.01 13.63 -0.17
N GLU A 237 9.93 13.50 -1.12
CA GLU A 237 11.17 14.29 -1.18
C GLU A 237 10.91 15.71 -1.68
N ASN A 238 9.77 15.94 -2.33
CA ASN A 238 9.39 17.20 -2.95
C ASN A 238 10.43 17.76 -3.92
N LYS A 239 11.09 16.86 -4.67
CA LYS A 239 12.15 17.25 -5.63
C LYS A 239 11.62 18.12 -6.76
N ASN A 240 10.41 17.81 -7.23
CA ASN A 240 9.80 18.45 -8.39
C ASN A 240 8.44 19.10 -8.05
N GLY A 241 8.03 19.08 -6.80
CA GLY A 241 6.75 19.61 -6.34
C GLY A 241 6.81 21.09 -5.97
N ARG A 242 5.63 21.65 -5.68
CA ARG A 242 5.52 22.99 -5.10
C ARG A 242 6.05 22.96 -3.67
N PRO A 243 6.93 23.91 -3.27
CA PRO A 243 7.45 23.93 -1.91
C PRO A 243 6.30 24.09 -0.90
N PHE A 244 6.43 23.40 0.24
CA PHE A 244 5.57 23.59 1.40
C PHE A 244 6.39 24.09 2.57
N ASP A 245 5.79 24.90 3.45
CA ASP A 245 6.46 25.45 4.61
C ASP A 245 6.81 24.36 5.65
N GLY A 246 8.07 24.32 6.07
CA GLY A 246 8.58 23.39 7.07
C GLY A 246 8.78 21.97 6.55
N SER A 247 8.92 21.01 7.48
CA SER A 247 8.98 19.59 7.17
C SER A 247 7.68 18.90 7.58
N PRO A 248 6.79 18.56 6.66
CA PRO A 248 5.54 17.88 7.00
C PRO A 248 5.79 16.47 7.54
N LEU A 249 6.89 15.84 7.13
CA LEU A 249 7.30 14.52 7.60
C LEU A 249 7.77 14.55 9.05
N PHE A 250 8.57 15.56 9.39
CA PHE A 250 9.24 15.69 10.70
C PHE A 250 8.95 17.07 11.34
N PRO A 251 7.74 17.27 11.90
CA PRO A 251 7.35 18.54 12.47
C PRO A 251 8.26 18.97 13.62
N THR A 252 8.63 20.26 13.69
CA THR A 252 9.59 20.79 14.68
C THR A 252 9.17 20.59 16.14
N PHE A 253 7.87 20.56 16.41
CA PHE A 253 7.34 20.37 17.78
C PHE A 253 7.50 18.91 18.28
N ASN A 254 7.50 17.92 17.39
CA ASN A 254 7.77 16.51 17.67
C ASN A 254 8.11 15.80 16.36
N GLN A 255 9.40 15.66 16.09
CA GLN A 255 9.88 15.09 14.84
C GLN A 255 9.50 13.61 14.64
N ASN A 256 9.20 12.89 15.72
CA ASN A 256 8.88 11.47 15.67
C ASN A 256 7.37 11.19 15.50
N CYS A 257 6.49 12.19 15.68
CA CYS A 257 5.05 11.95 15.81
C CYS A 257 4.42 11.23 14.60
N ASN A 258 4.83 11.55 13.38
CA ASN A 258 4.31 10.90 12.18
C ASN A 258 4.87 9.49 12.02
N VAL A 259 6.16 9.33 12.27
CA VAL A 259 6.85 8.02 12.23
C VAL A 259 6.27 7.08 13.27
N ASP A 260 6.11 7.55 14.51
CA ASP A 260 5.47 6.80 15.60
C ASP A 260 4.07 6.31 15.22
N LYS A 261 3.26 7.22 14.65
CA LYS A 261 1.92 6.86 14.19
C LYS A 261 1.93 5.78 13.11
N LEU A 262 2.82 5.87 12.11
CA LEU A 262 2.92 4.90 11.02
C LEU A 262 3.43 3.54 11.53
N ILE A 263 4.41 3.53 12.42
CA ILE A 263 4.92 2.29 13.03
C ILE A 263 3.85 1.64 13.90
N ASN A 264 3.09 2.42 14.66
CA ASN A 264 1.97 1.91 15.46
C ASN A 264 0.85 1.31 14.59
N ILE A 265 0.56 1.91 13.43
CA ILE A 265 -0.35 1.33 12.44
C ILE A 265 0.19 -0.01 11.93
N LEU A 266 1.49 -0.11 11.65
CA LEU A 266 2.11 -1.34 11.19
C LEU A 266 2.04 -2.44 12.27
N ASP A 267 2.34 -2.13 13.53
CA ASP A 267 2.26 -3.10 14.63
C ASP A 267 0.84 -3.62 14.83
N GLN A 268 -0.15 -2.74 14.84
CA GLN A 268 -1.55 -3.16 14.92
C GLN A 268 -1.96 -4.00 13.70
N ALA A 269 -1.48 -3.65 12.50
CA ALA A 269 -1.76 -4.42 11.29
C ALA A 269 -1.21 -5.85 11.36
N THR A 270 0.01 -6.04 11.87
CA THR A 270 0.60 -7.38 12.02
C THR A 270 -0.21 -8.31 12.93
N SER A 271 -1.04 -7.75 13.80
CA SER A 271 -1.93 -8.50 14.71
C SER A 271 -3.37 -8.62 14.19
N ALA A 272 -3.80 -7.70 13.30
CA ALA A 272 -5.18 -7.60 12.82
C ALA A 272 -5.47 -8.37 11.53
N TYR A 273 -4.45 -8.72 10.77
CA TYR A 273 -4.58 -9.38 9.47
C TYR A 273 -3.80 -10.68 9.43
N ASP A 274 -4.28 -11.62 8.63
CA ASP A 274 -3.48 -12.80 8.28
C ASP A 274 -2.34 -12.43 7.30
N PRO A 275 -1.32 -13.28 7.16
CA PRO A 275 -0.17 -12.98 6.30
C PRO A 275 -0.52 -12.80 4.81
N LEU A 276 -1.56 -13.45 4.30
CA LEU A 276 -2.02 -13.30 2.92
C LEU A 276 -2.65 -11.92 2.69
N GLU A 277 -3.46 -11.44 3.64
CA GLU A 277 -3.99 -10.07 3.58
C GLU A 277 -2.86 -9.04 3.69
N LEU A 278 -1.87 -9.28 4.56
CA LEU A 278 -0.70 -8.39 4.71
C LEU A 278 0.13 -8.29 3.44
N GLU A 279 0.28 -9.36 2.66
CA GLU A 279 1.03 -9.34 1.39
C GLU A 279 0.52 -8.28 0.41
N THR A 280 -0.77 -8.00 0.43
CA THR A 280 -1.36 -7.00 -0.46
C THR A 280 -1.52 -5.63 0.18
N LYS A 281 -1.90 -5.60 1.46
CA LYS A 281 -2.33 -4.36 2.12
C LYS A 281 -1.18 -3.59 2.80
N SER A 282 -0.11 -4.28 3.27
CA SER A 282 0.97 -3.62 4.02
C SER A 282 2.07 -3.00 3.16
N ILE A 283 2.19 -3.41 1.90
CA ILE A 283 3.25 -2.95 1.00
C ILE A 283 3.34 -1.42 0.89
N PRO A 284 2.24 -0.66 0.72
CA PRO A 284 2.28 0.79 0.65
C PRO A 284 2.86 1.43 1.91
N LEU A 285 2.51 0.91 3.09
CA LEU A 285 3.02 1.40 4.37
C LEU A 285 4.51 1.09 4.55
N LEU A 286 4.92 -0.15 4.25
CA LEU A 286 6.34 -0.56 4.30
C LEU A 286 7.20 0.28 3.36
N HIS A 287 6.75 0.49 2.12
CA HIS A 287 7.42 1.36 1.16
C HIS A 287 7.52 2.82 1.66
N SER A 288 6.42 3.37 2.20
CA SER A 288 6.43 4.72 2.77
C SER A 288 7.43 4.84 3.92
N LEU A 289 7.55 3.82 4.79
CA LEU A 289 8.52 3.81 5.89
C LEU A 289 9.97 3.79 5.38
N VAL A 290 10.25 3.06 4.29
CA VAL A 290 11.57 3.07 3.62
C VAL A 290 11.91 4.47 3.16
N VAL A 291 11.04 5.12 2.39
CA VAL A 291 11.27 6.49 1.87
C VAL A 291 11.42 7.49 3.03
N ILE A 292 10.53 7.42 4.03
CA ILE A 292 10.58 8.31 5.20
C ILE A 292 11.89 8.14 5.97
N TYR A 293 12.39 6.92 6.16
CA TYR A 293 13.68 6.68 6.82
C TYR A 293 14.85 7.31 6.06
N GLU A 294 14.86 7.19 4.73
CA GLU A 294 15.90 7.80 3.90
C GLU A 294 15.93 9.33 4.01
N LEU A 295 14.74 9.94 4.13
CA LEU A 295 14.58 11.39 4.31
C LEU A 295 14.75 11.87 5.75
N ALA A 296 14.77 10.93 6.71
CA ALA A 296 14.75 11.25 8.13
C ALA A 296 16.05 11.92 8.61
N PRO A 297 15.98 13.00 9.41
CA PRO A 297 17.12 13.48 10.17
C PRO A 297 17.53 12.47 11.24
N ASP A 298 18.71 12.65 11.84
CA ASP A 298 19.32 11.67 12.75
C ASP A 298 18.43 11.22 13.91
N GLY A 299 17.66 12.14 14.50
CA GLY A 299 16.76 11.81 15.62
C GLY A 299 15.67 10.79 15.23
N PRO A 300 14.79 11.13 14.28
CA PRO A 300 13.78 10.19 13.77
C PRO A 300 14.37 8.92 13.17
N ARG A 301 15.54 8.99 12.52
CA ARG A 301 16.24 7.82 11.98
C ARG A 301 16.60 6.82 13.08
N LYS A 302 17.25 7.29 14.17
CA LYS A 302 17.58 6.47 15.33
C LYS A 302 16.31 5.93 16.03
N TYR A 303 15.25 6.74 16.07
CA TYR A 303 13.98 6.34 16.65
C TYR A 303 13.32 5.18 15.85
N MET A 304 13.36 5.24 14.52
CA MET A 304 12.88 4.16 13.65
C MET A 304 13.73 2.89 13.83
N GLN A 305 15.05 3.02 13.91
CA GLN A 305 15.93 1.88 14.17
C GLN A 305 15.59 1.20 15.50
N TRP A 306 15.40 2.00 16.55
CA TRP A 306 15.05 1.50 17.88
C TRP A 306 13.73 0.73 17.92
N LEU A 307 12.72 1.16 17.15
CA LEU A 307 11.39 0.50 17.13
C LEU A 307 11.32 -0.71 16.18
N LEU A 308 12.10 -0.71 15.11
CA LEU A 308 11.94 -1.66 14.00
C LEU A 308 13.05 -2.71 13.92
N LEU A 309 14.19 -2.48 14.55
CA LEU A 309 15.26 -3.46 14.63
C LEU A 309 15.22 -4.19 15.98
N PRO A 310 15.68 -5.45 16.04
CA PRO A 310 15.79 -6.19 17.28
C PRO A 310 16.66 -5.48 18.33
N ASP A 311 16.18 -5.44 19.56
CA ASP A 311 16.92 -4.92 20.71
C ASP A 311 17.63 -6.03 21.50
N ASP A 312 18.28 -5.68 22.61
CA ASP A 312 18.98 -6.63 23.46
C ASP A 312 18.03 -7.64 24.13
N ASN A 313 16.77 -7.26 24.38
CA ASN A 313 15.77 -8.18 24.93
C ASN A 313 15.31 -9.21 23.91
N ASP A 314 15.18 -8.83 22.64
CA ASP A 314 14.90 -9.74 21.53
C ASP A 314 15.96 -10.84 21.40
N ARG A 315 17.22 -10.51 21.81
CA ARG A 315 18.38 -11.41 21.74
C ARG A 315 18.49 -12.42 22.90
N ASN A 316 17.57 -12.39 23.85
CA ASN A 316 17.48 -13.44 24.89
C ASN A 316 17.02 -14.79 24.35
N GLN A 317 16.51 -14.82 23.13
CA GLN A 317 16.11 -16.00 22.37
C GLN A 317 16.49 -15.80 20.90
N PRO A 318 16.44 -16.81 20.03
CA PRO A 318 16.65 -16.62 18.60
C PRO A 318 15.76 -15.50 18.07
N ILE A 319 16.36 -14.54 17.34
CA ILE A 319 15.63 -13.37 16.80
C ILE A 319 14.41 -13.87 16.01
N GLY A 320 13.31 -13.14 16.11
CA GLY A 320 12.03 -13.49 15.45
C GLY A 320 11.09 -14.36 16.30
N GLN A 321 11.45 -14.68 17.53
CA GLN A 321 10.59 -15.46 18.44
C GLN A 321 9.90 -14.62 19.52
N SER A 322 10.32 -13.39 19.75
CA SER A 322 9.66 -12.48 20.69
C SER A 322 8.36 -11.90 20.12
N ASP A 323 7.59 -11.22 20.99
CA ASP A 323 6.32 -10.55 20.59
C ASP A 323 6.51 -9.11 20.10
N THR A 324 7.75 -8.65 19.93
CA THR A 324 8.07 -7.32 19.43
C THR A 324 7.72 -7.16 17.96
N LEU A 325 7.51 -5.92 17.51
CA LEU A 325 7.23 -5.65 16.10
C LEU A 325 8.37 -6.12 15.19
N SER A 326 9.63 -5.91 15.61
CA SER A 326 10.82 -6.38 14.86
C SER A 326 10.75 -7.91 14.64
N SER A 327 10.46 -8.69 15.68
CA SER A 327 10.34 -10.15 15.61
C SER A 327 9.15 -10.59 14.76
N LYS A 328 7.99 -9.91 14.87
CA LYS A 328 6.83 -10.19 14.00
C LYS A 328 7.16 -9.96 12.51
N LEU A 329 7.84 -8.86 12.18
CA LEU A 329 8.25 -8.58 10.81
C LEU A 329 9.24 -9.61 10.27
N LEU A 330 10.25 -9.98 11.06
CA LEU A 330 11.22 -11.01 10.68
C LEU A 330 10.53 -12.37 10.45
N LYS A 331 9.62 -12.77 11.32
CA LYS A 331 8.82 -13.98 11.13
C LYS A 331 7.99 -13.94 9.86
N LEU A 332 7.35 -12.80 9.55
CA LEU A 332 6.60 -12.61 8.31
C LEU A 332 7.51 -12.72 7.08
N SER A 333 8.76 -12.27 7.16
CA SER A 333 9.72 -12.36 6.04
C SER A 333 10.15 -13.79 5.69
N THR A 334 9.92 -14.77 6.58
CA THR A 334 10.21 -16.17 6.31
C THR A 334 9.04 -16.95 5.68
N MET A 335 7.86 -16.32 5.63
CA MET A 335 6.67 -16.93 5.06
C MET A 335 6.70 -16.94 3.52
N PRO A 336 5.91 -17.82 2.85
CA PRO A 336 5.92 -17.97 1.39
C PRO A 336 5.16 -16.84 0.64
N TYR A 337 5.29 -15.59 1.10
CA TYR A 337 4.66 -14.41 0.54
C TYR A 337 5.74 -13.49 -0.05
N ALA A 338 5.95 -13.59 -1.37
CA ALA A 338 7.10 -13.02 -2.04
C ALA A 338 7.18 -11.49 -1.91
N ASN A 339 6.07 -10.78 -2.13
CA ASN A 339 6.05 -9.32 -2.07
C ASN A 339 6.27 -8.81 -0.63
N LEU A 340 5.65 -9.46 0.35
CA LEU A 340 5.80 -9.11 1.76
C LEU A 340 7.25 -9.33 2.23
N LYS A 341 7.83 -10.49 1.86
CA LYS A 341 9.24 -10.79 2.13
C LYS A 341 10.17 -9.72 1.55
N VAL A 342 9.99 -9.34 0.30
CA VAL A 342 10.81 -8.32 -0.36
C VAL A 342 10.67 -6.97 0.35
N ALA A 343 9.45 -6.53 0.65
CA ALA A 343 9.22 -5.24 1.28
C ALA A 343 9.79 -5.16 2.71
N ILE A 344 9.64 -6.21 3.53
CA ILE A 344 10.23 -6.26 4.87
C ILE A 344 11.77 -6.31 4.78
N SER A 345 12.31 -7.13 3.91
CA SER A 345 13.76 -7.25 3.72
C SER A 345 14.39 -5.93 3.25
N GLU A 346 13.71 -5.19 2.37
CA GLU A 346 14.13 -3.86 1.95
C GLU A 346 14.13 -2.87 3.12
N LEU A 347 13.07 -2.86 3.93
CA LEU A 347 13.01 -2.03 5.13
C LEU A 347 14.16 -2.34 6.08
N MET A 348 14.43 -3.61 6.41
CA MET A 348 15.53 -4.02 7.28
C MET A 348 16.89 -3.62 6.72
N PHE A 349 17.08 -3.74 5.41
CA PHE A 349 18.33 -3.34 4.75
C PHE A 349 18.57 -1.82 4.83
N VAL A 350 17.54 -1.03 4.57
CA VAL A 350 17.61 0.43 4.65
C VAL A 350 17.84 0.89 6.09
N LEU A 351 17.14 0.30 7.07
CA LEU A 351 17.36 0.54 8.51
C LEU A 351 18.80 0.21 8.96
N SER A 352 19.44 -0.73 8.29
CA SER A 352 20.84 -1.12 8.52
C SER A 352 21.85 -0.26 7.75
N GLY A 353 21.40 0.88 7.19
CA GLY A 353 22.25 1.83 6.46
C GLY A 353 22.67 1.31 5.08
N LYS A 354 21.91 0.39 4.48
CA LYS A 354 22.24 -0.29 3.21
C LYS A 354 23.60 -1.01 3.24
N ASN A 355 24.02 -1.40 4.43
CA ASN A 355 25.27 -2.10 4.68
C ASN A 355 24.97 -3.55 5.09
N VAL A 356 25.62 -4.50 4.39
CA VAL A 356 25.38 -5.94 4.56
C VAL A 356 25.85 -6.44 5.92
N GLU A 357 26.99 -5.95 6.39
CA GLU A 357 27.54 -6.33 7.71
C GLU A 357 26.62 -5.86 8.84
N ASN A 358 26.14 -4.59 8.74
CA ASN A 358 25.19 -4.08 9.70
C ASN A 358 23.86 -4.84 9.65
N LEU A 359 23.39 -5.21 8.46
CA LEU A 359 22.18 -6.02 8.31
C LEU A 359 22.35 -7.36 9.03
N THR A 360 23.42 -8.08 8.73
CA THR A 360 23.71 -9.40 9.35
C THR A 360 23.84 -9.29 10.87
N ARG A 361 24.50 -8.24 11.35
CA ARG A 361 24.60 -7.97 12.79
C ARG A 361 23.25 -7.65 13.45
N ASN A 362 22.39 -6.88 12.75
CA ASN A 362 21.09 -6.46 13.29
C ASN A 362 20.09 -7.59 13.35
N ILE A 363 19.96 -8.39 12.27
CA ILE A 363 18.88 -9.40 12.15
C ILE A 363 19.37 -10.85 12.10
N GLY A 364 20.66 -11.08 12.22
CA GLY A 364 21.28 -12.41 12.08
C GLY A 364 21.36 -12.86 10.61
N TYR A 365 22.33 -13.71 10.31
CA TYR A 365 22.54 -14.23 8.97
C TYR A 365 21.34 -15.05 8.46
N GLY A 366 20.66 -15.79 9.35
CA GLY A 366 19.51 -16.60 8.98
C GLY A 366 18.40 -15.81 8.26
N PHE A 367 18.09 -14.60 8.73
CA PHE A 367 17.12 -13.72 8.05
C PHE A 367 17.72 -12.92 6.89
N ALA A 368 19.00 -12.54 6.99
CA ALA A 368 19.68 -11.78 5.95
C ALA A 368 19.93 -12.59 4.68
N ALA A 369 20.18 -13.89 4.79
CA ALA A 369 20.59 -14.79 3.70
C ALA A 369 19.66 -14.74 2.48
N GLY A 370 18.35 -14.72 2.69
CA GLY A 370 17.37 -14.65 1.61
C GLY A 370 17.45 -13.37 0.77
N LEU A 371 17.69 -12.22 1.41
CA LEU A 371 17.89 -10.94 0.72
C LEU A 371 19.24 -10.92 -0.03
N LEU A 372 20.30 -11.37 0.63
CA LEU A 372 21.64 -11.40 0.05
C LEU A 372 21.67 -12.27 -1.21
N ALA A 373 21.09 -13.47 -1.13
CA ALA A 373 20.97 -14.36 -2.28
C ALA A 373 20.16 -13.76 -3.43
N SER A 374 19.04 -13.08 -3.12
CA SER A 374 18.19 -12.45 -4.15
C SER A 374 18.89 -11.30 -4.90
N ARG A 375 19.90 -10.68 -4.28
CA ARG A 375 20.69 -9.57 -4.83
C ARG A 375 22.03 -10.02 -5.42
N GLY A 376 22.37 -11.31 -5.36
CA GLY A 376 23.66 -11.83 -5.79
C GLY A 376 24.84 -11.24 -4.98
N ILE A 377 24.59 -10.90 -3.72
CA ILE A 377 25.60 -10.38 -2.79
C ILE A 377 26.23 -11.57 -2.08
N ASP A 378 27.58 -11.64 -2.15
CA ASP A 378 28.36 -12.66 -1.46
C ASP A 378 28.15 -12.59 0.06
N ILE A 379 28.35 -13.72 0.72
CA ILE A 379 28.31 -13.83 2.18
C ILE A 379 29.32 -12.85 2.79
N PRO A 380 28.93 -11.99 3.73
CA PRO A 380 29.85 -11.10 4.40
C PRO A 380 30.97 -11.88 5.09
N LYS A 381 32.18 -11.40 5.05
CA LYS A 381 33.31 -12.02 5.76
C LYS A 381 33.04 -12.27 7.24
N SER A 382 32.26 -11.39 7.87
CA SER A 382 31.78 -11.54 9.25
C SER A 382 30.89 -12.77 9.48
N ALA A 383 30.14 -13.22 8.47
CA ALA A 383 29.38 -14.47 8.56
C ALA A 383 30.24 -15.68 8.20
N ASP A 384 31.22 -15.53 7.31
CA ASP A 384 32.20 -16.56 6.95
C ASP A 384 33.14 -16.84 8.14
N GLU A 385 33.53 -15.80 8.88
CA GLU A 385 34.35 -15.88 10.09
C GLU A 385 33.60 -16.48 11.28
N ALA A 386 32.26 -16.47 11.28
CA ALA A 386 31.44 -17.16 12.27
C ALA A 386 31.58 -18.69 12.17
N PHE A 387 32.02 -19.19 11.02
CA PHE A 387 32.38 -20.60 10.82
C PHE A 387 33.88 -20.87 11.00
N SER A 388 34.68 -19.82 11.20
CA SER A 388 36.11 -19.92 11.46
C SER A 388 36.45 -19.47 12.87
N THR A 389 37.40 -20.16 13.52
CA THR A 389 37.78 -19.96 14.93
C THR A 389 38.52 -18.63 15.24
N ASN A 390 38.58 -17.69 14.29
CA ASN A 390 39.28 -16.41 14.45
C ASN A 390 38.30 -15.25 14.18
N SER A 391 37.58 -14.82 15.22
CA SER A 391 36.61 -13.74 15.18
C SER A 391 37.19 -12.36 15.49
N GLU A 392 37.70 -11.66 14.50
CA GLU A 392 37.95 -10.20 14.60
C GLU A 392 36.85 -9.48 13.79
N GLY A 393 35.75 -9.01 14.45
CA GLY A 393 34.76 -8.15 13.81
C GLY A 393 33.29 -8.35 14.18
N LEU A 394 32.93 -9.45 14.84
CA LEU A 394 31.58 -9.67 15.39
C LEU A 394 31.49 -9.15 16.84
N ASP A 395 30.27 -8.79 17.27
CA ASP A 395 30.00 -8.66 18.68
C ASP A 395 30.25 -10.05 19.31
N PRO A 396 31.32 -10.23 20.13
CA PRO A 396 31.71 -11.54 20.62
C PRO A 396 30.65 -12.21 21.50
N ASN A 397 29.57 -11.48 21.80
CA ASN A 397 28.50 -11.92 22.68
C ASN A 397 27.27 -12.46 21.95
N VAL A 398 27.21 -12.40 20.60
CA VAL A 398 26.03 -12.74 19.82
C VAL A 398 26.32 -13.85 18.80
N ASN A 399 25.45 -14.86 18.74
CA ASN A 399 25.49 -15.88 17.69
C ASN A 399 25.14 -15.23 16.34
N PRO A 400 26.03 -15.23 15.36
CA PRO A 400 25.84 -14.53 14.09
C PRO A 400 24.73 -15.14 13.21
N ILE A 401 24.36 -16.38 13.41
CA ILE A 401 23.32 -17.09 12.65
C ILE A 401 21.93 -16.75 13.19
N THR A 402 21.76 -16.95 14.50
CA THR A 402 20.46 -16.81 15.18
C THR A 402 20.21 -15.41 15.71
N GLY A 403 21.28 -14.59 15.82
CA GLY A 403 21.24 -13.28 16.45
C GLY A 403 21.00 -13.32 17.96
N GLN A 404 20.98 -14.51 18.58
CA GLN A 404 20.82 -14.69 20.02
C GLN A 404 22.12 -14.41 20.74
N ARG A 405 22.06 -13.90 21.97
CA ARG A 405 23.24 -13.77 22.85
C ARG A 405 23.73 -15.15 23.30
N TRP A 406 25.03 -15.36 23.28
CA TRP A 406 25.62 -16.64 23.71
C TRP A 406 25.33 -16.96 25.18
N ASP A 407 25.28 -15.95 26.05
CA ASP A 407 24.96 -16.15 27.47
C ASP A 407 23.48 -16.49 27.72
N ALA A 408 22.62 -16.26 26.75
CA ALA A 408 21.19 -16.59 26.79
C ALA A 408 20.88 -17.92 26.08
N GLU A 409 21.82 -18.51 25.37
CA GLU A 409 21.64 -19.83 24.76
C GLU A 409 21.57 -20.92 25.86
N LYS A 410 20.52 -21.73 25.83
CA LYS A 410 20.42 -22.87 26.72
C LYS A 410 21.49 -23.86 26.31
N PRO A 411 22.35 -24.32 27.27
CA PRO A 411 23.29 -25.37 26.97
C PRO A 411 22.54 -26.61 26.48
N ASP A 412 23.07 -27.23 25.44
CA ASP A 412 22.54 -28.50 24.96
C ASP A 412 22.71 -29.54 26.08
N THR A 413 21.61 -29.87 26.73
CA THR A 413 21.58 -30.86 27.84
C THR A 413 21.32 -32.29 27.32
N GLY A 414 21.27 -32.47 26.01
CA GLY A 414 21.16 -33.79 25.40
C GLY A 414 22.46 -34.63 25.62
N PRO A 415 22.37 -35.95 25.66
CA PRO A 415 23.57 -36.75 25.62
C PRO A 415 24.34 -36.45 24.34
N PRO A 416 25.67 -36.32 24.39
CA PRO A 416 26.46 -36.06 23.20
C PRO A 416 26.15 -37.14 22.14
N MET A 417 25.91 -36.69 20.90
CA MET A 417 25.66 -37.61 19.79
C MET A 417 26.80 -38.61 19.69
N THR A 418 26.45 -39.87 19.53
CA THR A 418 27.44 -40.93 19.27
C THR A 418 28.14 -40.71 17.93
N LYS A 419 29.30 -41.33 17.71
CA LYS A 419 30.04 -41.22 16.42
C LYS A 419 29.13 -41.58 15.23
N GLU A 420 28.36 -42.65 15.35
CA GLU A 420 27.43 -43.13 14.33
C GLU A 420 26.25 -42.19 14.08
N GLU A 421 25.76 -41.50 15.11
CA GLU A 421 24.71 -40.47 14.96
C GLU A 421 25.24 -39.20 14.26
N LYS A 422 26.46 -38.79 14.58
CA LYS A 422 27.13 -37.66 13.90
C LYS A 422 27.36 -37.96 12.43
N GLU A 423 27.85 -39.16 12.10
CA GLU A 423 28.06 -39.57 10.70
C GLU A 423 26.76 -39.62 9.92
N ARG A 424 25.69 -40.19 10.51
CA ARG A 424 24.36 -40.24 9.89
C ARG A 424 23.75 -38.87 9.66
N GLU A 425 23.91 -37.96 10.60
CA GLU A 425 23.41 -36.60 10.45
C GLU A 425 24.25 -35.78 9.46
N ALA A 426 25.56 -36.00 9.41
CA ALA A 426 26.44 -35.40 8.41
C ALA A 426 26.09 -35.87 6.97
N GLU A 427 25.83 -37.18 6.78
CA GLU A 427 25.33 -37.71 5.51
C GLU A 427 23.98 -37.10 5.11
N ARG A 428 23.07 -37.01 6.07
CA ARG A 428 21.75 -36.41 5.85
C ARG A 428 21.85 -34.94 5.41
N LEU A 429 22.67 -34.17 6.10
CA LEU A 429 22.92 -32.74 5.75
C LEU A 429 23.57 -32.63 4.37
N PHE A 430 24.54 -33.47 4.03
CA PHE A 430 25.17 -33.52 2.72
C PHE A 430 24.14 -33.76 1.62
N VAL A 431 23.28 -34.80 1.78
CA VAL A 431 22.24 -35.12 0.79
C VAL A 431 21.22 -33.98 0.65
N LEU A 432 20.82 -33.33 1.75
CA LEU A 432 19.92 -32.18 1.73
C LEU A 432 20.54 -31.00 0.99
N PHE A 433 21.82 -30.73 1.20
CA PHE A 433 22.55 -29.68 0.53
C PHE A 433 22.64 -29.91 -0.98
N GLU A 434 23.01 -31.13 -1.39
CA GLU A 434 23.08 -31.50 -2.82
C GLU A 434 21.70 -31.43 -3.50
N ARG A 435 20.62 -31.83 -2.81
CA ARG A 435 19.25 -31.70 -3.32
C ARG A 435 18.84 -30.22 -3.46
N ALA A 436 19.17 -29.38 -2.50
CA ALA A 436 18.88 -27.95 -2.54
C ALA A 436 19.62 -27.26 -3.71
N LYS A 437 20.90 -27.68 -3.95
CA LYS A 437 21.70 -27.24 -5.11
C LYS A 437 21.10 -27.71 -6.43
N ALA A 438 20.75 -28.99 -6.53
CA ALA A 438 20.14 -29.57 -7.75
C ALA A 438 18.80 -28.93 -8.11
N ASN A 439 18.03 -28.48 -7.12
CA ASN A 439 16.76 -27.77 -7.31
C ASN A 439 16.92 -26.25 -7.51
N GLY A 440 18.15 -25.74 -7.61
CA GLY A 440 18.42 -24.31 -7.80
C GLY A 440 18.10 -23.42 -6.60
N ILE A 441 17.88 -24.03 -5.40
CA ILE A 441 17.60 -23.30 -4.16
C ILE A 441 18.88 -22.70 -3.57
N LEU A 442 20.02 -23.38 -3.76
CA LEU A 442 21.35 -22.95 -3.32
C LEU A 442 22.29 -22.84 -4.54
N GLY A 443 22.90 -21.66 -4.72
CA GLY A 443 23.86 -21.38 -5.78
C GLY A 443 25.34 -21.59 -5.38
N VAL A 444 25.58 -22.08 -4.13
CA VAL A 444 26.92 -22.26 -3.59
C VAL A 444 27.38 -23.72 -3.66
N GLU A 445 28.70 -23.95 -3.73
CA GLU A 445 29.28 -25.27 -3.68
C GLU A 445 29.19 -25.83 -2.26
N ASN A 446 28.99 -27.15 -2.12
CA ASN A 446 28.93 -27.81 -0.82
C ASN A 446 30.29 -27.63 -0.09
N PRO A 447 30.32 -27.07 1.15
CA PRO A 447 31.54 -26.83 1.91
C PRO A 447 32.41 -28.08 2.09
N VAL A 448 31.78 -29.27 2.26
CA VAL A 448 32.49 -30.54 2.36
C VAL A 448 33.19 -30.89 1.05
N THR A 449 32.50 -30.69 -0.09
CA THR A 449 33.09 -30.93 -1.42
C THR A 449 34.23 -29.94 -1.71
N GLN A 450 34.06 -28.70 -1.28
CA GLN A 450 35.10 -27.68 -1.40
C GLN A 450 36.32 -28.01 -0.53
N ALA A 451 36.12 -28.40 0.73
CA ALA A 451 37.20 -28.78 1.65
C ALA A 451 37.97 -30.01 1.15
N LEU A 452 37.27 -31.00 0.57
CA LEU A 452 37.89 -32.15 -0.07
C LEU A 452 38.78 -31.74 -1.26
N ARG A 453 38.29 -30.84 -2.14
CA ARG A 453 39.04 -30.35 -3.29
C ARG A 453 40.26 -29.53 -2.90
N GLU A 454 40.16 -28.76 -1.80
CA GLU A 454 41.23 -27.91 -1.28
C GLU A 454 42.21 -28.66 -0.37
N GLY A 455 42.03 -29.98 -0.18
CA GLY A 455 42.92 -30.80 0.64
C GLY A 455 42.90 -30.47 2.13
N ARG A 456 41.82 -29.82 2.61
CA ARG A 456 41.65 -29.43 4.02
C ARG A 456 41.01 -30.52 4.88
N PHE A 457 40.81 -31.72 4.32
CA PHE A 457 40.32 -32.87 5.08
C PHE A 457 41.52 -33.60 5.70
N GLU A 458 41.62 -33.58 7.03
CA GLU A 458 42.50 -34.46 7.80
C GLU A 458 41.66 -35.65 8.28
N GLU A 459 42.03 -36.88 7.88
CA GLU A 459 41.51 -38.09 8.53
C GLU A 459 42.06 -38.15 9.95
N LEU A 460 41.18 -38.00 10.92
CA LEU A 460 41.57 -38.25 12.30
C LEU A 460 41.89 -39.74 12.46
N PRO A 461 43.04 -40.12 13.05
CA PRO A 461 43.38 -41.51 13.25
C PRO A 461 42.30 -42.18 14.11
N ASP A 462 41.89 -43.37 13.68
CA ASP A 462 41.01 -44.21 14.49
C ASP A 462 41.63 -44.41 15.86
N SER A 463 41.14 -43.67 16.86
CA SER A 463 41.51 -43.95 18.26
C SER A 463 40.73 -45.21 18.68
N ASP A 464 41.40 -46.34 18.58
CA ASP A 464 41.03 -47.52 19.31
C ASP A 464 40.97 -47.14 20.80
N SER A 465 39.79 -46.96 21.32
CA SER A 465 39.55 -46.86 22.77
C SER A 465 38.59 -47.94 23.14
N ASP A 466 39.14 -48.92 23.84
CA ASP A 466 38.47 -49.96 24.60
C ASP A 466 37.27 -49.44 25.46
#